data_72bd1d499b2fe12be01b91da1ae701e9
#
_entry.id   72bd1d499b2fe12be01b91da1ae701e9
#
_cell.length_a   1.000
_cell.length_b   1.000
_cell.length_c   1.000
_cell.angle_alpha   90.00
_cell.angle_beta   90.00
_cell.angle_gamma   90.00
#
_symmetry.space_group_name_H-M   'P 1'
#
loop_
_entity.id
_entity.type
_entity.pdbx_description
1 polymer ?
#
loop_
_entity_poly.entity_id
_entity_poly.type
_entity_poly.pdbx_seq_one_letter_code
_entity_poly.pdbx_strand_id
1 'polypeptide(L)'
;PVKKLNNAYHHGGFTQTMEEVSRLLGIPVDHYVTVKLRGFEQLVDAIGGVDFDIPVDMDYDDDWQDLHIHFPAGPRHLNGEEALQVVRWRQNNDGSGYATADIGRIGTQQEFLKAVAKQALQLSNWDKIRPMAEIFQDCVDTDLELANLVWLGEQALTVGSENISFHTLPGDGAGYYKGGSYYVLYPEEALEMVN
;
A
#
# COMPACT_ATOMS: atom_id res chain seq x y z
N PRO A 1 -16.10 3.38 -23.40
CA PRO A 1 -15.87 4.16 -22.20
C PRO A 1 -14.44 3.90 -21.70
N VAL A 2 -13.71 4.96 -21.35
CA VAL A 2 -12.40 4.81 -20.70
C VAL A 2 -12.69 4.18 -19.33
N LYS A 3 -12.16 2.98 -19.10
CA LYS A 3 -12.34 2.27 -17.84
C LYS A 3 -11.23 2.69 -16.90
N LYS A 4 -11.57 3.02 -15.66
CA LYS A 4 -10.59 3.17 -14.59
C LYS A 4 -10.04 1.78 -14.24
N LEU A 5 -8.74 1.67 -13.98
CA LEU A 5 -8.13 0.41 -13.56
C LEU A 5 -8.81 -0.18 -12.31
N ASN A 6 -9.13 0.66 -11.32
CA ASN A 6 -9.81 0.23 -10.11
C ASN A 6 -11.22 -0.36 -10.33
N ASN A 7 -11.85 -0.11 -11.49
CA ASN A 7 -13.13 -0.73 -11.82
C ASN A 7 -12.98 -2.18 -12.33
N ALA A 8 -11.78 -2.61 -12.70
CA ALA A 8 -11.55 -3.98 -13.17
C ALA A 8 -11.95 -5.01 -12.12
N TYR A 9 -11.61 -4.75 -10.85
CA TYR A 9 -11.96 -5.61 -9.75
C TYR A 9 -13.48 -5.80 -9.57
N HIS A 10 -14.27 -4.72 -9.71
CA HIS A 10 -15.74 -4.80 -9.61
C HIS A 10 -16.39 -5.58 -10.75
N HIS A 11 -15.73 -5.71 -11.90
CA HIS A 11 -16.30 -6.36 -13.08
C HIS A 11 -15.88 -7.82 -13.23
N GLY A 12 -14.68 -8.17 -12.84
CA GLY A 12 -14.14 -9.51 -13.05
C GLY A 12 -13.13 -9.95 -11.99
N GLY A 13 -13.13 -9.30 -10.80
CA GLY A 13 -12.30 -9.72 -9.67
C GLY A 13 -10.81 -9.60 -9.94
N PHE A 14 -10.03 -10.46 -9.30
CA PHE A 14 -8.57 -10.47 -9.41
C PHE A 14 -8.09 -10.77 -10.82
N THR A 15 -8.71 -11.74 -11.51
CA THR A 15 -8.33 -12.13 -12.86
C THR A 15 -8.35 -10.95 -13.82
N GLN A 16 -9.45 -10.20 -13.86
CA GLN A 16 -9.55 -9.04 -14.74
C GLN A 16 -8.62 -7.91 -14.30
N THR A 17 -8.40 -7.74 -13.00
CA THR A 17 -7.45 -6.73 -12.50
C THR A 17 -6.03 -7.05 -12.95
N MET A 18 -5.59 -8.29 -12.80
CA MET A 18 -4.27 -8.76 -13.24
C MET A 18 -4.08 -8.59 -14.75
N GLU A 19 -5.09 -8.93 -15.56
CA GLU A 19 -5.07 -8.74 -17.02
C GLU A 19 -4.93 -7.25 -17.39
N GLU A 20 -5.69 -6.35 -16.76
CA GLU A 20 -5.61 -4.90 -17.04
C GLU A 20 -4.27 -4.31 -16.58
N VAL A 21 -3.73 -4.76 -15.43
CA VAL A 21 -2.40 -4.35 -14.97
C VAL A 21 -1.32 -4.87 -15.90
N SER A 22 -1.38 -6.15 -16.30
CA SER A 22 -0.44 -6.74 -17.27
C SER A 22 -0.45 -5.98 -18.60
N ARG A 23 -1.64 -5.60 -19.07
CA ARG A 23 -1.79 -4.80 -20.31
C ARG A 23 -1.24 -3.39 -20.16
N LEU A 24 -1.39 -2.79 -18.97
CA LEU A 24 -0.89 -1.45 -18.68
C LEU A 24 0.65 -1.42 -18.61
N LEU A 25 1.24 -2.41 -17.94
CA LEU A 25 2.69 -2.47 -17.69
C LEU A 25 3.48 -3.13 -18.83
N GLY A 26 2.80 -3.88 -19.72
CA GLY A 26 3.45 -4.65 -20.78
C GLY A 26 4.18 -5.91 -20.29
N ILE A 27 4.02 -6.27 -19.02
CA ILE A 27 4.61 -7.47 -18.39
C ILE A 27 3.50 -8.35 -17.80
N PRO A 28 3.70 -9.69 -17.75
CA PRO A 28 2.72 -10.57 -17.11
C PRO A 28 2.64 -10.30 -15.59
N VAL A 29 1.43 -10.35 -15.05
CA VAL A 29 1.17 -10.39 -13.61
C VAL A 29 0.60 -11.75 -13.29
N ASP A 30 1.35 -12.58 -12.58
CA ASP A 30 1.03 -14.00 -12.36
C ASP A 30 0.29 -14.25 -11.05
N HIS A 31 0.50 -13.38 -10.05
CA HIS A 31 -0.05 -13.55 -8.72
C HIS A 31 -0.64 -12.25 -8.17
N TYR A 32 -1.51 -12.38 -7.18
CA TYR A 32 -2.07 -11.25 -6.46
C TYR A 32 -1.98 -11.43 -4.95
N VAL A 33 -1.95 -10.31 -4.25
CA VAL A 33 -2.11 -10.21 -2.80
C VAL A 33 -3.04 -9.05 -2.49
N THR A 34 -4.12 -9.31 -1.76
CA THR A 34 -4.96 -8.26 -1.19
C THR A 34 -4.99 -8.35 0.32
N VAL A 35 -4.88 -7.20 0.96
CA VAL A 35 -4.91 -7.08 2.41
C VAL A 35 -6.23 -6.43 2.82
N LYS A 36 -7.01 -7.10 3.67
CA LYS A 36 -8.21 -6.52 4.28
C LYS A 36 -7.79 -5.56 5.39
N LEU A 37 -8.62 -4.55 5.71
CA LEU A 37 -8.29 -3.56 6.74
C LEU A 37 -7.88 -4.21 8.07
N ARG A 38 -8.66 -5.19 8.55
CA ARG A 38 -8.32 -5.95 9.76
C ARG A 38 -7.03 -6.77 9.62
N GLY A 39 -6.79 -7.32 8.43
CA GLY A 39 -5.54 -8.04 8.13
C GLY A 39 -4.33 -7.11 8.17
N PHE A 40 -4.48 -5.87 7.69
CA PHE A 40 -3.43 -4.86 7.78
C PHE A 40 -3.05 -4.55 9.23
N GLU A 41 -4.04 -4.31 10.11
CA GLU A 41 -3.81 -4.10 11.54
C GLU A 41 -3.03 -5.26 12.16
N GLN A 42 -3.49 -6.49 11.91
CA GLN A 42 -2.86 -7.70 12.43
C GLN A 42 -1.42 -7.90 11.93
N LEU A 43 -1.15 -7.55 10.66
CA LEU A 43 0.21 -7.63 10.10
C LEU A 43 1.15 -6.63 10.75
N VAL A 44 0.69 -5.39 10.97
CA VAL A 44 1.49 -4.37 11.65
C VAL A 44 1.76 -4.78 13.09
N ASP A 45 0.76 -5.27 13.81
CA ASP A 45 0.92 -5.75 15.19
C ASP A 45 1.87 -6.96 15.26
N ALA A 46 1.79 -7.89 14.30
CA ALA A 46 2.65 -9.07 14.25
C ALA A 46 4.14 -8.74 14.09
N ILE A 47 4.47 -7.64 13.41
CA ILE A 47 5.86 -7.16 13.30
C ILE A 47 6.28 -6.28 14.48
N GLY A 48 5.39 -6.08 15.47
CA GLY A 48 5.65 -5.29 16.66
C GLY A 48 5.39 -3.80 16.51
N GLY A 49 4.55 -3.39 15.57
CA GLY A 49 4.30 -1.99 15.21
C GLY A 49 5.31 -1.45 14.20
N VAL A 50 5.17 -0.18 13.85
CA VAL A 50 6.03 0.50 12.86
C VAL A 50 6.43 1.87 13.36
N ASP A 51 7.74 2.16 13.33
CA ASP A 51 8.25 3.51 13.53
C ASP A 51 8.05 4.32 12.25
N PHE A 52 7.24 5.36 12.34
CA PHE A 52 6.87 6.20 11.21
C PHE A 52 6.92 7.69 11.54
N ASP A 53 7.38 8.49 10.60
CA ASP A 53 7.37 9.95 10.71
C ASP A 53 6.14 10.50 9.99
N ILE A 54 5.14 10.92 10.78
CA ILE A 54 3.86 11.45 10.26
C ILE A 54 4.14 12.80 9.62
N PRO A 55 3.85 12.97 8.31
CA PRO A 55 4.33 14.13 7.56
C PRO A 55 3.58 15.43 7.84
N VAL A 56 2.33 15.35 8.32
CA VAL A 56 1.45 16.50 8.59
C VAL A 56 0.54 16.19 9.77
N ASP A 57 0.02 17.23 10.42
CA ASP A 57 -1.03 17.04 11.45
C ASP A 57 -2.29 16.45 10.81
N MET A 58 -2.79 15.37 11.41
CA MET A 58 -3.99 14.65 10.98
C MET A 58 -5.06 14.80 12.04
N ASP A 59 -6.18 15.45 11.68
CA ASP A 59 -7.32 15.71 12.57
C ASP A 59 -8.63 15.47 11.81
N TYR A 60 -9.17 14.26 11.92
CA TYR A 60 -10.34 13.84 11.14
C TYR A 60 -11.25 12.94 11.94
N ASP A 61 -12.55 13.29 11.96
CA ASP A 61 -13.62 12.52 12.56
C ASP A 61 -14.69 12.14 11.54
N ASP A 62 -15.07 10.87 11.53
CA ASP A 62 -16.18 10.30 10.76
C ASP A 62 -16.95 9.29 11.60
N ASP A 63 -18.01 9.75 12.26
CA ASP A 63 -18.87 8.93 13.14
C ASP A 63 -19.58 7.78 12.38
N TRP A 64 -19.75 7.90 11.04
CA TRP A 64 -20.39 6.86 10.24
C TRP A 64 -19.49 5.66 10.00
N GLN A 65 -18.18 5.89 9.98
CA GLN A 65 -17.17 4.85 9.78
C GLN A 65 -16.49 4.46 11.09
N ASP A 66 -16.88 5.05 12.23
CA ASP A 66 -16.19 4.93 13.52
C ASP A 66 -14.68 5.15 13.33
N LEU A 67 -14.34 6.28 12.68
CA LEU A 67 -12.96 6.62 12.31
C LEU A 67 -12.57 7.96 12.92
N HIS A 68 -11.69 7.91 13.91
CA HIS A 68 -11.19 9.06 14.64
C HIS A 68 -9.67 9.11 14.54
N ILE A 69 -9.13 10.12 13.87
CA ILE A 69 -7.72 10.26 13.54
C ILE A 69 -7.17 11.56 14.12
N HIS A 70 -6.34 11.48 15.15
CA HIS A 70 -5.77 12.63 15.83
C HIS A 70 -4.29 12.44 16.07
N PHE A 71 -3.46 12.76 15.07
CA PHE A 71 -2.01 12.63 15.14
C PHE A 71 -1.31 13.94 14.82
N PRO A 72 -0.46 14.46 15.71
CA PRO A 72 0.48 15.50 15.33
C PRO A 72 1.54 14.96 14.37
N ALA A 73 2.05 15.83 13.50
CA ALA A 73 3.21 15.55 12.67
C ALA A 73 4.43 15.17 13.52
N GLY A 74 5.28 14.29 13.01
CA GLY A 74 6.52 13.87 13.64
C GLY A 74 6.64 12.37 13.88
N PRO A 75 7.77 11.94 14.44
CA PRO A 75 8.08 10.52 14.63
C PRO A 75 7.20 9.87 15.69
N ARG A 76 6.66 8.69 15.37
CA ARG A 76 5.78 7.92 16.25
C ARG A 76 5.95 6.43 16.00
N HIS A 77 5.82 5.65 17.06
CA HIS A 77 5.63 4.21 16.97
C HIS A 77 4.14 3.93 16.86
N LEU A 78 3.71 3.30 15.77
CA LEU A 78 2.30 3.02 15.46
C LEU A 78 2.00 1.54 15.65
N ASN A 79 0.94 1.21 16.36
CA ASN A 79 0.33 -0.11 16.34
C ASN A 79 -0.54 -0.29 15.08
N GLY A 80 -1.18 -1.45 14.91
CA GLY A 80 -1.97 -1.78 13.70
C GLY A 80 -3.13 -0.81 13.47
N GLU A 81 -3.88 -0.46 14.50
CA GLU A 81 -5.01 0.48 14.43
C GLU A 81 -4.54 1.89 14.05
N GLU A 82 -3.54 2.40 14.75
CA GLU A 82 -2.96 3.73 14.48
C GLU A 82 -2.37 3.80 13.06
N ALA A 83 -1.68 2.74 12.63
CA ALA A 83 -1.13 2.62 11.28
C ALA A 83 -2.23 2.65 10.21
N LEU A 84 -3.36 1.95 10.44
CA LEU A 84 -4.49 1.96 9.53
C LEU A 84 -5.14 3.34 9.46
N GLN A 85 -5.26 4.05 10.57
CA GLN A 85 -5.74 5.43 10.60
C GLN A 85 -4.86 6.34 9.74
N VAL A 86 -3.54 6.30 9.93
CA VAL A 86 -2.58 7.12 9.16
C VAL A 86 -2.66 6.85 7.66
N VAL A 87 -2.69 5.59 7.21
CA VAL A 87 -2.74 5.27 5.77
C VAL A 87 -4.10 5.52 5.12
N ARG A 88 -5.18 5.58 5.91
CA ARG A 88 -6.54 5.93 5.46
C ARG A 88 -6.78 7.43 5.40
N TRP A 89 -6.06 8.21 6.19
CA TRP A 89 -6.28 9.65 6.24
C TRP A 89 -6.08 10.33 4.88
N ARG A 90 -6.94 11.28 4.55
CA ARG A 90 -6.93 12.02 3.28
C ARG A 90 -6.82 13.51 3.48
N GLN A 91 -7.55 14.05 4.45
CA GLN A 91 -7.62 15.46 4.79
C GLN A 91 -8.29 15.62 6.15
N ASN A 92 -8.12 16.76 6.76
CA ASN A 92 -8.80 17.15 8.00
C ASN A 92 -10.28 17.53 7.73
N ASN A 93 -11.10 17.59 8.77
CA ASN A 93 -12.51 18.00 8.65
C ASN A 93 -12.70 19.42 8.11
N ASP A 94 -11.72 20.31 8.29
CA ASP A 94 -11.71 21.67 7.73
C ASP A 94 -11.26 21.73 6.25
N GLY A 95 -10.92 20.60 5.66
CA GLY A 95 -10.43 20.46 4.30
C GLY A 95 -8.93 20.72 4.13
N SER A 96 -8.22 21.05 5.20
CA SER A 96 -6.76 21.13 5.17
C SER A 96 -6.13 19.74 5.05
N GLY A 97 -4.87 19.66 4.61
CA GLY A 97 -4.19 18.38 4.45
C GLY A 97 -2.95 18.50 3.55
N TYR A 98 -2.69 17.48 2.75
CA TYR A 98 -1.55 17.52 1.83
C TYR A 98 -1.72 18.62 0.78
N ALA A 99 -0.67 19.40 0.57
CA ALA A 99 -0.64 20.43 -0.48
C ALA A 99 -0.96 19.88 -1.88
N THR A 100 -0.66 18.61 -2.12
CA THR A 100 -0.88 17.88 -3.37
C THR A 100 -2.04 16.89 -3.31
N ALA A 101 -2.91 17.02 -2.31
CA ALA A 101 -4.11 16.18 -2.12
C ALA A 101 -3.80 14.66 -2.23
N ASP A 102 -4.35 13.98 -3.24
CA ASP A 102 -4.23 12.52 -3.40
C ASP A 102 -2.79 12.04 -3.63
N ILE A 103 -1.94 12.83 -4.28
CA ILE A 103 -0.53 12.52 -4.51
C ILE A 103 0.24 12.50 -3.17
N GLY A 104 -0.06 13.42 -2.26
CA GLY A 104 0.53 13.43 -0.91
C GLY A 104 0.18 12.16 -0.13
N ARG A 105 -1.07 11.71 -0.21
CA ARG A 105 -1.51 10.44 0.38
C ARG A 105 -0.75 9.24 -0.19
N ILE A 106 -0.60 9.17 -1.53
CA ILE A 106 0.17 8.10 -2.17
C ILE A 106 1.61 8.09 -1.64
N GLY A 107 2.24 9.25 -1.53
CA GLY A 107 3.59 9.40 -0.94
C GLY A 107 3.66 8.85 0.48
N THR A 108 2.71 9.22 1.34
CA THR A 108 2.64 8.71 2.72
C THR A 108 2.48 7.18 2.76
N GLN A 109 1.62 6.63 1.91
CA GLN A 109 1.43 5.17 1.82
C GLN A 109 2.70 4.45 1.37
N GLN A 110 3.46 5.01 0.43
CA GLN A 110 4.73 4.43 -0.01
C GLN A 110 5.81 4.48 1.09
N GLU A 111 5.95 5.62 1.76
CA GLU A 111 6.89 5.75 2.88
C GLU A 111 6.50 4.82 4.05
N PHE A 112 5.18 4.64 4.29
CA PHE A 112 4.69 3.68 5.27
C PHE A 112 5.06 2.24 4.88
N LEU A 113 4.87 1.84 3.61
CA LEU A 113 5.28 0.51 3.14
C LEU A 113 6.78 0.28 3.26
N LYS A 114 7.61 1.31 3.02
CA LYS A 114 9.06 1.24 3.29
C LYS A 114 9.35 1.02 4.76
N ALA A 115 8.66 1.72 5.65
CA ALA A 115 8.81 1.56 7.10
C ALA A 115 8.43 0.15 7.55
N VAL A 116 7.31 -0.39 7.03
CA VAL A 116 6.89 -1.78 7.27
C VAL A 116 7.94 -2.77 6.78
N ALA A 117 8.44 -2.63 5.56
CA ALA A 117 9.47 -3.49 5.01
C ALA A 117 10.75 -3.44 5.87
N LYS A 118 11.18 -2.25 6.25
CA LYS A 118 12.33 -2.06 7.14
C LYS A 118 12.13 -2.74 8.50
N GLN A 119 10.96 -2.59 9.12
CA GLN A 119 10.64 -3.20 10.40
C GLN A 119 10.56 -4.73 10.30
N ALA A 120 9.87 -5.25 9.29
CA ALA A 120 9.74 -6.69 9.07
C ALA A 120 11.11 -7.36 8.83
N LEU A 121 11.99 -6.71 8.07
CA LEU A 121 13.31 -7.26 7.75
C LEU A 121 14.35 -7.05 8.87
N GLN A 122 14.12 -6.14 9.82
CA GLN A 122 14.94 -6.02 11.05
C GLN A 122 14.73 -7.20 12.01
N LEU A 123 13.59 -7.87 11.93
CA LEU A 123 13.30 -9.08 12.72
C LEU A 123 14.07 -10.30 12.22
N SER A 124 15.20 -10.13 11.60
CA SER A 124 16.05 -11.04 10.83
C SER A 124 16.51 -12.30 11.57
N ASN A 125 15.56 -13.06 12.12
CA ASN A 125 15.77 -14.43 12.54
C ASN A 125 15.10 -15.35 11.53
N TRP A 126 15.86 -16.13 10.81
CA TRP A 126 15.39 -17.10 9.82
C TRP A 126 14.28 -18.02 10.36
N ASP A 127 14.31 -18.32 11.65
CA ASP A 127 13.33 -19.12 12.37
C ASP A 127 11.95 -18.46 12.44
N LYS A 128 11.84 -17.14 12.22
CA LYS A 128 10.57 -16.41 12.27
C LYS A 128 9.90 -16.23 10.91
N ILE A 129 10.61 -16.49 9.80
CA ILE A 129 10.05 -16.31 8.44
C ILE A 129 8.77 -17.14 8.27
N ARG A 130 8.81 -18.41 8.66
CA ARG A 130 7.66 -19.29 8.49
C ARG A 130 6.46 -18.86 9.37
N PRO A 131 6.61 -18.61 10.68
CA PRO A 131 5.52 -18.05 11.49
C PRO A 131 4.98 -16.74 10.95
N MET A 132 5.83 -15.83 10.44
CA MET A 132 5.39 -14.58 9.82
C MET A 132 4.62 -14.82 8.52
N ALA A 133 5.07 -15.76 7.67
CA ALA A 133 4.36 -16.15 6.45
C ALA A 133 2.99 -16.77 6.74
N GLU A 134 2.86 -17.55 7.80
CA GLU A 134 1.59 -18.12 8.29
C GLU A 134 0.63 -17.01 8.73
N ILE A 135 1.09 -16.06 9.56
CA ILE A 135 0.30 -14.88 9.94
C ILE A 135 -0.10 -14.06 8.72
N PHE A 136 0.84 -13.80 7.81
CA PHE A 136 0.56 -13.07 6.58
C PHE A 136 -0.53 -13.76 5.75
N GLN A 137 -0.44 -15.08 5.55
CA GLN A 137 -1.43 -15.85 4.81
C GLN A 137 -2.84 -15.75 5.41
N ASP A 138 -2.97 -15.71 6.73
CA ASP A 138 -4.24 -15.55 7.42
C ASP A 138 -4.84 -14.12 7.27
N CYS A 139 -3.98 -13.14 7.07
CA CYS A 139 -4.35 -11.71 6.96
C CYS A 139 -4.63 -11.23 5.54
N VAL A 140 -4.27 -12.01 4.52
CA VAL A 140 -4.40 -11.63 3.11
C VAL A 140 -5.31 -12.58 2.35
N ASP A 141 -5.76 -12.14 1.16
CA ASP A 141 -6.34 -12.99 0.12
C ASP A 141 -5.36 -13.05 -1.04
N THR A 142 -4.86 -14.24 -1.36
CA THR A 142 -3.80 -14.46 -2.34
C THR A 142 -3.90 -15.87 -2.96
N ASP A 143 -3.41 -16.02 -4.18
CA ASP A 143 -3.22 -17.31 -4.85
C ASP A 143 -1.84 -17.93 -4.58
N LEU A 144 -0.98 -17.25 -3.80
CA LEU A 144 0.32 -17.78 -3.38
C LEU A 144 0.16 -18.82 -2.27
N GLU A 145 0.83 -19.96 -2.43
CA GLU A 145 0.92 -20.96 -1.37
C GLU A 145 1.91 -20.52 -0.27
N LEU A 146 1.76 -21.07 0.94
CA LEU A 146 2.66 -20.78 2.07
C LEU A 146 4.14 -20.96 1.71
N ALA A 147 4.46 -21.98 0.92
CA ALA A 147 5.84 -22.22 0.47
C ALA A 147 6.40 -21.07 -0.38
N ASN A 148 5.57 -20.48 -1.23
CA ASN A 148 5.95 -19.30 -2.02
C ASN A 148 6.15 -18.07 -1.13
N LEU A 149 5.29 -17.87 -0.14
CA LEU A 149 5.41 -16.77 0.81
C LEU A 149 6.69 -16.89 1.66
N VAL A 150 7.00 -18.09 2.14
CA VAL A 150 8.25 -18.36 2.87
C VAL A 150 9.45 -18.05 1.98
N TRP A 151 9.47 -18.57 0.74
CA TRP A 151 10.56 -18.31 -0.21
C TRP A 151 10.72 -16.81 -0.50
N LEU A 152 9.61 -16.08 -0.73
CA LEU A 152 9.65 -14.62 -0.93
C LEU A 152 10.21 -13.90 0.28
N GLY A 153 9.84 -14.31 1.51
CA GLY A 153 10.39 -13.76 2.75
C GLY A 153 11.90 -13.98 2.88
N GLU A 154 12.39 -15.18 2.52
CA GLU A 154 13.82 -15.49 2.47
C GLU A 154 14.56 -14.62 1.44
N GLN A 155 13.98 -14.43 0.24
CA GLN A 155 14.56 -13.55 -0.76
C GLN A 155 14.59 -12.10 -0.28
N ALA A 156 13.52 -11.60 0.33
CA ALA A 156 13.44 -10.25 0.86
C ALA A 156 14.52 -9.98 1.94
N LEU A 157 14.77 -10.95 2.82
CA LEU A 157 15.87 -10.85 3.80
C LEU A 157 17.24 -10.82 3.14
N THR A 158 17.41 -11.56 2.06
CA THR A 158 18.69 -11.61 1.31
C THR A 158 18.94 -10.29 0.57
N VAL A 159 17.89 -9.71 0.00
CA VAL A 159 17.95 -8.42 -0.73
C VAL A 159 18.23 -7.26 0.23
N GLY A 160 17.60 -7.28 1.42
CA GLY A 160 17.68 -6.19 2.39
C GLY A 160 16.75 -5.02 2.08
N SER A 161 16.24 -4.38 3.14
CA SER A 161 15.25 -3.29 2.99
C SER A 161 15.77 -2.08 2.22
N GLU A 162 17.08 -1.83 2.25
CA GLU A 162 17.75 -0.74 1.55
C GLU A 162 17.76 -0.87 0.04
N ASN A 163 17.54 -2.08 -0.47
CA ASN A 163 17.45 -2.39 -1.91
C ASN A 163 16.01 -2.52 -2.41
N ILE A 164 15.02 -2.24 -1.54
CA ILE A 164 13.60 -2.22 -1.91
C ILE A 164 13.17 -0.77 -2.13
N SER A 165 12.67 -0.46 -3.31
CA SER A 165 12.16 0.87 -3.66
C SER A 165 10.70 0.81 -4.07
N PHE A 166 9.97 1.88 -3.76
CA PHE A 166 8.57 2.06 -4.12
C PHE A 166 8.44 3.27 -5.04
N HIS A 167 7.71 3.11 -6.13
CA HIS A 167 7.55 4.16 -7.13
C HIS A 167 6.09 4.33 -7.50
N THR A 168 5.70 5.58 -7.83
CA THR A 168 4.43 5.86 -8.50
C THR A 168 4.72 6.00 -9.99
N LEU A 169 3.95 5.33 -10.83
CA LEU A 169 4.05 5.53 -12.28
C LEU A 169 3.80 7.01 -12.62
N PRO A 170 4.61 7.62 -13.49
CA PRO A 170 4.44 9.02 -13.88
C PRO A 170 3.07 9.30 -14.51
N GLY A 171 2.43 10.39 -14.12
CA GLY A 171 1.10 10.74 -14.62
C GLY A 171 0.54 12.03 -14.05
N ASP A 172 -0.60 12.44 -14.58
CA ASP A 172 -1.38 13.58 -14.11
C ASP A 172 -2.49 13.13 -13.15
N GLY A 173 -2.39 13.52 -11.89
CA GLY A 173 -3.40 13.27 -10.87
C GLY A 173 -4.65 14.15 -10.97
N ALA A 174 -4.60 15.24 -11.74
CA ALA A 174 -5.70 16.16 -11.97
C ALA A 174 -6.52 15.85 -13.24
N GLY A 175 -6.25 14.73 -13.90
CA GLY A 175 -6.93 14.33 -15.12
C GLY A 175 -8.45 14.25 -14.93
N TYR A 176 -9.21 14.88 -15.85
CA TYR A 176 -10.67 14.86 -15.82
C TYR A 176 -11.23 14.48 -17.20
N TYR A 177 -12.03 13.40 -17.25
CA TYR A 177 -12.59 12.90 -18.49
C TYR A 177 -14.03 12.40 -18.30
N LYS A 178 -14.96 12.85 -19.17
CA LYS A 178 -16.38 12.44 -19.17
C LYS A 178 -17.05 12.45 -17.80
N GLY A 179 -16.83 13.51 -17.01
CA GLY A 179 -17.46 13.66 -15.71
C GLY A 179 -16.79 12.91 -14.56
N GLY A 180 -15.59 12.34 -14.76
CA GLY A 180 -14.83 11.63 -13.74
C GLY A 180 -13.39 12.11 -13.60
N SER A 181 -12.87 12.04 -12.38
CA SER A 181 -11.46 12.26 -12.09
C SER A 181 -10.66 10.99 -12.40
N TYR A 182 -9.47 11.15 -13.00
CA TYR A 182 -8.56 10.08 -13.37
C TYR A 182 -7.13 10.44 -13.00
N TYR A 183 -6.34 9.45 -12.63
CA TYR A 183 -4.90 9.52 -12.73
C TYR A 183 -4.53 9.08 -14.15
N VAL A 184 -3.99 9.99 -14.95
CA VAL A 184 -3.68 9.75 -16.35
C VAL A 184 -2.18 9.55 -16.50
N LEU A 185 -1.75 8.33 -16.82
CA LEU A 185 -0.32 8.01 -16.97
C LEU A 185 0.29 8.76 -18.15
N TYR A 186 1.58 9.08 -18.02
CA TYR A 186 2.47 9.47 -19.12
C TYR A 186 3.10 8.19 -19.69
N PRO A 187 2.63 7.69 -20.86
CA PRO A 187 2.94 6.33 -21.29
C PRO A 187 4.44 6.08 -21.52
N GLU A 188 5.14 7.07 -22.10
CA GLU A 188 6.58 6.94 -22.41
C GLU A 188 7.41 6.86 -21.13
N GLU A 189 7.17 7.78 -20.19
CA GLU A 189 7.87 7.81 -18.90
C GLU A 189 7.53 6.59 -18.02
N ALA A 190 6.28 6.14 -18.04
CA ALA A 190 5.86 4.94 -17.33
C ALA A 190 6.54 3.69 -17.89
N LEU A 191 6.69 3.60 -19.20
CA LEU A 191 7.37 2.49 -19.85
C LEU A 191 8.88 2.47 -19.56
N GLU A 192 9.54 3.63 -19.51
CA GLU A 192 10.95 3.74 -19.09
C GLU A 192 11.17 3.31 -17.65
N MET A 193 10.18 3.52 -16.77
CA MET A 193 10.27 3.12 -15.36
C MET A 193 10.11 1.59 -15.17
N VAL A 194 9.37 0.92 -16.05
CA VAL A 194 9.07 -0.53 -15.96
C VAL A 194 10.14 -1.39 -16.65
N ASN A 195 10.87 -0.84 -17.63
CA ASN A 195 11.93 -1.54 -18.38
C ASN A 195 13.30 -1.33 -17.77
#